data_4d4893803a8fe42cce2ea7cbb57254cd
#
_entry.id   4d4893803a8fe42cce2ea7cbb57254cd
#
_cell.length_a   1.000
_cell.length_b   1.000
_cell.length_c   1.000
_cell.angle_alpha   90.00
_cell.angle_beta   90.00
_cell.angle_gamma   90.00
#
_symmetry.space_group_name_H-M   'P 1'
#
loop_
_entity.id
_entity.type
_entity.pdbx_description
1 polymer ?
#
loop_
_entity_poly.entity_id
_entity_poly.type
_entity_poly.pdbx_seq_one_letter_code
_entity_poly.pdbx_strand_id
1 'polypeptide(L)'
;MTLRLAFMGTPDFAARSLAEIAAAGHEVARVYTQPPRRRGRGQAEQKTPVHQLAEVLGIPVSTPASFRDPAVIEDFASLDLDLAAVVAYGQILPQAALDAPRLGCLNLHASLLPRWRGAAPIQRAIMAGDDLTGVQLQQMEAGLDTGPILLSETVRISPTDTAASLHDKLMDAGALMWPRALAALERGSLEAVPQSDDGVTYASKISSAEARIDWTRPASELVSHVRGLSPFPGAWFELPTEKGPVRVKVLMAGLAEAGNTSPGTVLDGLTIACGDGALTLTRLQREGKGAMDAATFLNGNNVPPGTVLG
;
A
#
# COMPACT_ATOMS: atom_id res chain seq x y z
N MET A 1 -1.85 0.34 33.47
CA MET A 1 -2.56 1.64 33.43
C MET A 1 -3.17 1.78 32.01
N THR A 2 -4.37 2.35 31.91
CA THR A 2 -4.99 2.61 30.60
C THR A 2 -4.26 3.75 29.91
N LEU A 3 -3.75 3.54 28.72
CA LEU A 3 -3.12 4.60 27.92
C LEU A 3 -4.20 5.47 27.27
N ARG A 4 -3.91 6.78 27.18
CA ARG A 4 -4.70 7.76 26.46
C ARG A 4 -4.08 8.02 25.09
N LEU A 5 -4.78 7.68 24.01
CA LEU A 5 -4.25 7.61 22.66
C LEU A 5 -4.93 8.61 21.72
N ALA A 6 -4.19 9.10 20.72
CA ALA A 6 -4.78 9.51 19.45
C ALA A 6 -4.51 8.44 18.39
N PHE A 7 -5.44 8.29 17.44
CA PHE A 7 -5.24 7.47 16.26
C PHE A 7 -5.21 8.35 15.00
N MET A 8 -4.24 8.13 14.13
CA MET A 8 -4.09 8.87 12.88
C MET A 8 -4.05 7.88 11.70
N GLY A 9 -5.05 7.92 10.83
CA GLY A 9 -5.12 6.98 9.73
C GLY A 9 -6.18 7.32 8.70
N THR A 10 -6.13 6.67 7.52
CA THR A 10 -7.05 7.03 6.43
C THR A 10 -7.70 5.81 5.77
N PRO A 11 -6.98 4.83 5.17
CA PRO A 11 -7.55 3.71 4.41
C PRO A 11 -8.06 2.56 5.30
N ASP A 12 -8.59 1.53 4.66
CA ASP A 12 -9.02 0.29 5.32
C ASP A 12 -7.91 -0.35 6.14
N PHE A 13 -6.66 -0.30 5.66
CA PHE A 13 -5.47 -0.75 6.38
C PHE A 13 -5.38 -0.12 7.78
N ALA A 14 -5.66 1.17 7.86
CA ALA A 14 -5.65 1.90 9.14
C ALA A 14 -6.92 1.60 9.97
N ALA A 15 -8.08 1.47 9.34
CA ALA A 15 -9.32 1.16 10.05
C ALA A 15 -9.23 -0.20 10.78
N ARG A 16 -8.59 -1.20 10.17
CA ARG A 16 -8.35 -2.50 10.80
C ARG A 16 -7.49 -2.38 12.07
N SER A 17 -6.46 -1.53 12.03
CA SER A 17 -5.62 -1.22 13.21
C SER A 17 -6.40 -0.47 14.29
N LEU A 18 -7.23 0.52 13.91
CA LEU A 18 -8.09 1.24 14.87
C LEU A 18 -9.04 0.30 15.62
N ALA A 19 -9.61 -0.69 14.91
CA ALA A 19 -10.48 -1.67 15.53
C ALA A 19 -9.78 -2.47 16.66
N GLU A 20 -8.55 -2.94 16.41
CA GLU A 20 -7.76 -3.68 17.41
C GLU A 20 -7.32 -2.79 18.58
N ILE A 21 -6.93 -1.54 18.31
CA ILE A 21 -6.57 -0.58 19.34
C ILE A 21 -7.77 -0.27 20.25
N ALA A 22 -8.95 -0.04 19.66
CA ALA A 22 -10.17 0.22 20.44
C ALA A 22 -10.60 -1.00 21.27
N ALA A 23 -10.42 -2.22 20.72
CA ALA A 23 -10.73 -3.47 21.43
C ALA A 23 -9.73 -3.79 22.55
N ALA A 24 -8.53 -3.20 22.54
CA ALA A 24 -7.50 -3.44 23.56
C ALA A 24 -7.79 -2.78 24.93
N GLY A 25 -8.87 -2.00 25.02
CA GLY A 25 -9.33 -1.42 26.29
C GLY A 25 -8.63 -0.13 26.71
N HIS A 26 -7.89 0.50 25.78
CA HIS A 26 -7.30 1.82 25.97
C HIS A 26 -8.27 2.95 25.56
N GLU A 27 -8.04 4.17 26.04
CA GLU A 27 -8.84 5.33 25.67
C GLU A 27 -8.33 5.91 24.34
N VAL A 28 -9.14 5.84 23.28
CA VAL A 28 -8.88 6.60 22.05
C VAL A 28 -9.59 7.95 22.16
N ALA A 29 -8.85 8.98 22.60
CA ALA A 29 -9.40 10.31 22.86
C ALA A 29 -9.85 11.01 21.58
N ARG A 30 -9.15 10.82 20.47
CA ARG A 30 -9.49 11.41 19.16
C ARG A 30 -8.89 10.61 17.99
N VAL A 31 -9.64 10.57 16.91
CA VAL A 31 -9.19 10.03 15.61
C VAL A 31 -8.92 11.17 14.66
N TYR A 32 -7.75 11.17 14.01
CA TYR A 32 -7.38 12.07 12.94
C TYR A 32 -7.35 11.33 11.60
N THR A 33 -8.03 11.87 10.59
CA THR A 33 -8.10 11.27 9.26
C THR A 33 -8.14 12.34 8.18
N GLN A 34 -7.92 11.95 6.92
CA GLN A 34 -8.02 12.89 5.80
C GLN A 34 -9.45 13.41 5.66
N PRO A 35 -9.62 14.67 5.25
CA PRO A 35 -10.95 15.23 4.98
C PRO A 35 -11.74 14.38 3.97
N PRO A 36 -13.07 14.36 4.05
CA PRO A 36 -13.91 13.73 3.04
C PRO A 36 -13.57 14.24 1.64
N ARG A 37 -13.56 13.34 0.66
CA ARG A 37 -13.26 13.70 -0.73
C ARG A 37 -14.36 13.21 -1.65
N ARG A 38 -14.61 13.95 -2.72
CA ARG A 38 -15.53 13.53 -3.76
C ARG A 38 -14.99 12.29 -4.49
N ARG A 39 -15.79 11.24 -4.55
CA ARG A 39 -15.43 9.96 -5.21
C ARG A 39 -16.60 9.39 -6.00
N GLY A 40 -16.28 8.52 -6.96
CA GLY A 40 -17.26 7.79 -7.77
C GLY A 40 -17.94 8.64 -8.85
N ARG A 41 -18.82 8.00 -9.63
CA ARG A 41 -19.53 8.65 -10.77
C ARG A 41 -20.46 9.81 -10.34
N GLY A 42 -20.96 9.78 -9.09
CA GLY A 42 -21.84 10.82 -8.55
C GLY A 42 -21.13 11.97 -7.84
N GLN A 43 -19.79 11.96 -7.75
CA GLN A 43 -18.97 12.99 -7.07
C GLN A 43 -19.49 13.35 -5.65
N ALA A 44 -20.11 12.38 -4.96
CA ALA A 44 -20.54 12.54 -3.57
C ALA A 44 -19.31 12.56 -2.64
N GLU A 45 -19.35 13.39 -1.62
CA GLU A 45 -18.32 13.38 -0.58
C GLU A 45 -18.41 12.09 0.21
N GLN A 46 -17.27 11.41 0.30
CA GLN A 46 -17.15 10.15 1.04
C GLN A 46 -16.17 10.32 2.17
N LYS A 47 -16.63 9.95 3.37
CA LYS A 47 -15.78 9.82 4.55
C LYS A 47 -14.79 8.69 4.34
N THR A 48 -13.61 8.81 4.97
CA THR A 48 -12.61 7.74 4.95
C THR A 48 -13.08 6.51 5.72
N PRO A 49 -12.55 5.31 5.46
CA PRO A 49 -12.84 4.11 6.26
C PRO A 49 -12.61 4.31 7.76
N VAL A 50 -11.51 5.00 8.12
CA VAL A 50 -11.21 5.35 9.52
C VAL A 50 -12.26 6.30 10.12
N HIS A 51 -12.73 7.30 9.37
CA HIS A 51 -13.79 8.20 9.82
C HIS A 51 -15.07 7.44 10.14
N GLN A 52 -15.50 6.58 9.20
CA GLN A 52 -16.72 5.79 9.36
C GLN A 52 -16.64 4.86 10.59
N LEU A 53 -15.52 4.19 10.78
CA LEU A 53 -15.33 3.31 11.92
C LEU A 53 -15.30 4.10 13.25
N ALA A 54 -14.63 5.25 13.29
CA ALA A 54 -14.59 6.08 14.49
C ALA A 54 -15.99 6.57 14.91
N GLU A 55 -16.84 6.94 13.95
CA GLU A 55 -18.24 7.29 14.23
C GLU A 55 -19.03 6.11 14.82
N VAL A 56 -18.85 4.90 14.28
CA VAL A 56 -19.50 3.68 14.81
C VAL A 56 -19.05 3.40 16.24
N LEU A 57 -17.76 3.66 16.55
CA LEU A 57 -17.19 3.47 17.89
C LEU A 57 -17.49 4.63 18.84
N GLY A 58 -18.14 5.71 18.39
CA GLY A 58 -18.42 6.90 19.18
C GLY A 58 -17.16 7.72 19.53
N ILE A 59 -16.08 7.59 18.79
CA ILE A 59 -14.82 8.29 19.00
C ILE A 59 -14.85 9.63 18.25
N PRO A 60 -14.49 10.77 18.90
CA PRO A 60 -14.40 12.07 18.24
C PRO A 60 -13.44 12.05 17.03
N VAL A 61 -13.84 12.68 15.91
CA VAL A 61 -13.06 12.71 14.67
C VAL A 61 -12.64 14.13 14.35
N SER A 62 -11.37 14.32 13.99
CA SER A 62 -10.82 15.54 13.42
C SER A 62 -10.26 15.27 12.01
N THR A 63 -10.54 16.22 11.09
CA THR A 63 -10.07 16.12 9.69
C THR A 63 -9.29 17.36 9.27
N PRO A 64 -8.15 17.67 9.93
CA PRO A 64 -7.40 18.87 9.61
C PRO A 64 -6.84 18.81 8.20
N ALA A 65 -6.86 19.94 7.50
CA ALA A 65 -6.26 20.04 6.16
C ALA A 65 -4.73 19.85 6.22
N SER A 66 -4.11 20.25 7.31
CA SER A 66 -2.67 20.13 7.52
C SER A 66 -2.31 20.16 9.00
N PHE A 67 -1.40 19.26 9.43
CA PHE A 67 -0.74 19.33 10.74
C PHE A 67 0.38 20.40 10.82
N ARG A 68 0.59 21.18 9.76
CA ARG A 68 1.48 22.35 9.80
C ARG A 68 0.78 23.58 10.38
N ASP A 69 -0.54 23.54 10.55
CA ASP A 69 -1.31 24.62 11.20
C ASP A 69 -1.03 24.63 12.70
N PRO A 70 -0.50 25.71 13.28
CA PRO A 70 -0.23 25.81 14.70
C PRO A 70 -1.44 25.53 15.59
N ALA A 71 -2.64 25.96 15.16
CA ALA A 71 -3.87 25.73 15.93
C ALA A 71 -4.24 24.25 16.01
N VAL A 72 -3.93 23.47 14.95
CA VAL A 72 -4.12 22.01 14.95
C VAL A 72 -3.14 21.34 15.90
N ILE A 73 -1.89 21.81 15.95
CA ILE A 73 -0.86 21.27 16.85
C ILE A 73 -1.22 21.59 18.31
N GLU A 74 -1.67 22.81 18.59
CA GLU A 74 -2.09 23.23 19.94
C GLU A 74 -3.29 22.42 20.43
N ASP A 75 -4.32 22.25 19.57
CA ASP A 75 -5.48 21.38 19.89
C ASP A 75 -5.04 19.92 20.14
N PHE A 76 -4.14 19.38 19.32
CA PHE A 76 -3.60 18.04 19.49
C PHE A 76 -2.81 17.89 20.80
N ALA A 77 -1.94 18.84 21.11
CA ALA A 77 -1.14 18.84 22.35
C ALA A 77 -2.02 18.97 23.61
N SER A 78 -3.14 19.71 23.51
CA SER A 78 -4.09 19.89 24.62
C SER A 78 -4.83 18.61 25.04
N LEU A 79 -4.76 17.55 24.24
CA LEU A 79 -5.38 16.27 24.54
C LEU A 79 -4.67 15.47 25.65
N ASP A 80 -3.47 15.87 26.05
CA ASP A 80 -2.65 15.21 27.08
C ASP A 80 -2.52 13.69 26.84
N LEU A 81 -1.95 13.36 25.68
CA LEU A 81 -1.86 11.99 25.17
C LEU A 81 -0.62 11.27 25.69
N ASP A 82 -0.80 9.98 25.96
CA ASP A 82 0.34 9.08 26.17
C ASP A 82 1.04 8.75 24.84
N LEU A 83 0.26 8.48 23.78
CA LEU A 83 0.78 7.98 22.51
C LEU A 83 -0.10 8.43 21.33
N ALA A 84 0.51 8.65 20.16
CA ALA A 84 -0.22 8.70 18.90
C ALA A 84 0.10 7.45 18.05
N ALA A 85 -0.92 6.69 17.68
CA ALA A 85 -0.83 5.57 16.77
C ALA A 85 -1.08 6.05 15.33
N VAL A 86 -0.11 5.90 14.45
CA VAL A 86 -0.15 6.41 13.09
C VAL A 86 -0.12 5.25 12.09
N VAL A 87 -1.10 5.21 11.18
CA VAL A 87 -1.19 4.15 10.17
C VAL A 87 -1.68 4.74 8.86
N ALA A 88 -0.82 4.85 7.86
CA ALA A 88 -1.17 5.36 6.53
C ALA A 88 -2.02 6.66 6.59
N TYR A 89 -1.63 7.62 7.41
CA TYR A 89 -2.37 8.87 7.62
C TYR A 89 -2.31 9.80 6.41
N GLY A 90 -1.13 9.86 5.76
CA GLY A 90 -0.95 10.64 4.53
C GLY A 90 -0.66 12.12 4.75
N GLN A 91 -0.28 12.52 5.96
CA GLN A 91 0.27 13.85 6.27
C GLN A 91 1.63 13.72 6.97
N ILE A 92 2.48 14.72 6.77
CA ILE A 92 3.74 14.86 7.49
C ILE A 92 3.42 15.50 8.84
N LEU A 93 3.87 14.89 9.92
CA LEU A 93 3.78 15.44 11.27
C LEU A 93 5.04 16.27 11.55
N PRO A 94 4.91 17.56 11.90
CA PRO A 94 6.04 18.37 12.32
C PRO A 94 6.56 17.95 13.70
N GLN A 95 7.79 18.32 14.05
CA GLN A 95 8.43 17.90 15.30
C GLN A 95 7.56 18.19 16.53
N ALA A 96 6.91 19.35 16.58
CA ALA A 96 6.03 19.69 17.69
C ALA A 96 4.83 18.73 17.88
N ALA A 97 4.35 18.13 16.79
CA ALA A 97 3.30 17.10 16.86
C ALA A 97 3.88 15.73 17.25
N LEU A 98 5.11 15.43 16.83
CA LEU A 98 5.81 14.18 17.22
C LEU A 98 6.13 14.16 18.72
N ASP A 99 6.47 15.30 19.28
CA ASP A 99 6.89 15.46 20.68
C ASP A 99 5.70 15.66 21.64
N ALA A 100 4.49 15.93 21.13
CA ALA A 100 3.34 16.24 21.97
C ALA A 100 2.87 15.06 22.83
N PRO A 101 2.75 13.82 22.34
CA PRO A 101 2.41 12.68 23.20
C PRO A 101 3.62 12.27 24.05
N ARG A 102 3.40 11.91 25.30
CA ARG A 102 4.44 11.54 26.28
C ARG A 102 5.38 10.41 25.79
N LEU A 103 4.84 9.43 25.06
CA LEU A 103 5.58 8.32 24.47
C LEU A 103 5.81 8.54 22.95
N GLY A 104 5.52 9.74 22.44
CA GLY A 104 5.68 10.11 21.04
C GLY A 104 4.66 9.47 20.10
N CYS A 105 5.03 9.33 18.85
CA CYS A 105 4.19 8.79 17.78
C CYS A 105 4.76 7.45 17.28
N LEU A 106 3.94 6.42 17.18
CA LEU A 106 4.32 5.14 16.58
C LEU A 106 3.64 4.97 15.23
N ASN A 107 4.43 4.64 14.21
CA ASN A 107 3.93 4.35 12.88
C ASN A 107 3.98 2.86 12.58
N LEU A 108 2.88 2.32 12.04
CA LEU A 108 2.85 0.98 11.46
C LEU A 108 3.28 1.07 10.00
N HIS A 109 4.49 0.57 9.70
CA HIS A 109 5.06 0.58 8.37
C HIS A 109 4.98 -0.80 7.71
N ALA A 110 4.62 -0.85 6.42
CA ALA A 110 4.34 -2.09 5.70
C ALA A 110 5.58 -2.63 4.96
N SER A 111 6.72 -2.67 5.63
CA SER A 111 7.95 -3.36 5.19
C SER A 111 8.83 -3.74 6.38
N LEU A 112 9.90 -4.47 6.13
CA LEU A 112 11.00 -4.70 7.07
C LEU A 112 12.07 -3.64 6.85
N LEU A 113 11.98 -2.52 7.60
CA LEU A 113 12.95 -1.43 7.57
C LEU A 113 14.35 -1.93 7.97
N PRO A 114 15.40 -1.38 7.39
CA PRO A 114 15.46 -0.16 6.58
C PRO A 114 15.11 -0.31 5.10
N ARG A 115 14.64 -1.52 4.67
CA ARG A 115 14.21 -1.73 3.29
C ARG A 115 12.82 -1.14 3.07
N TRP A 116 12.66 -0.40 1.96
CA TRP A 116 11.40 0.19 1.50
C TRP A 116 10.85 1.30 2.39
N ARG A 117 11.69 2.23 2.86
CA ARG A 117 11.23 3.49 3.46
C ARG A 117 10.38 4.27 2.46
N GLY A 118 9.21 4.79 2.87
CA GLY A 118 8.37 5.66 2.03
C GLY A 118 6.98 5.13 1.70
N ALA A 119 6.41 5.58 0.56
CA ALA A 119 4.97 5.58 0.34
C ALA A 119 4.37 4.31 -0.26
N ALA A 120 5.19 3.43 -0.89
CA ALA A 120 4.68 2.26 -1.63
C ALA A 120 5.46 0.96 -1.34
N PRO A 121 5.74 0.62 -0.06
CA PRO A 121 6.59 -0.53 0.29
C PRO A 121 6.04 -1.86 -0.23
N ILE A 122 4.73 -2.08 -0.19
CA ILE A 122 4.06 -3.31 -0.62
C ILE A 122 4.29 -3.57 -2.10
N GLN A 123 4.06 -2.55 -2.93
CA GLN A 123 4.25 -2.64 -4.38
C GLN A 123 5.73 -2.87 -4.72
N ARG A 124 6.63 -2.12 -4.09
CA ARG A 124 8.07 -2.21 -4.34
C ARG A 124 8.65 -3.56 -3.98
N ALA A 125 8.24 -4.15 -2.86
CA ALA A 125 8.68 -5.49 -2.46
C ALA A 125 8.33 -6.55 -3.53
N ILE A 126 7.08 -6.56 -4.02
CA ILE A 126 6.67 -7.50 -5.08
C ILE A 126 7.41 -7.21 -6.39
N MET A 127 7.50 -5.94 -6.80
CA MET A 127 8.14 -5.55 -8.06
C MET A 127 9.64 -5.87 -8.07
N ALA A 128 10.29 -5.85 -6.91
CA ALA A 128 11.69 -6.24 -6.75
C ALA A 128 11.90 -7.75 -6.69
N GLY A 129 10.82 -8.54 -6.58
CA GLY A 129 10.90 -10.00 -6.45
C GLY A 129 11.31 -10.47 -5.06
N ASP A 130 11.05 -9.67 -4.02
CA ASP A 130 11.33 -10.08 -2.64
C ASP A 130 10.49 -11.30 -2.25
N ASP A 131 11.08 -12.27 -1.55
CA ASP A 131 10.39 -13.45 -1.02
C ASP A 131 9.79 -13.20 0.37
N LEU A 132 10.31 -12.19 1.07
CA LEU A 132 9.91 -11.80 2.42
C LEU A 132 9.70 -10.30 2.51
N THR A 133 8.69 -9.93 3.26
CA THR A 133 8.45 -8.57 3.72
C THR A 133 7.87 -8.64 5.14
N GLY A 134 7.23 -7.59 5.61
CA GLY A 134 6.60 -7.61 6.92
C GLY A 134 5.93 -6.31 7.27
N VAL A 135 5.56 -6.19 8.53
CA VAL A 135 5.09 -4.95 9.14
C VAL A 135 5.92 -4.66 10.37
N GLN A 136 6.17 -3.38 10.60
CA GLN A 136 6.95 -2.93 11.75
C GLN A 136 6.28 -1.74 12.43
N LEU A 137 6.27 -1.74 13.75
CA LEU A 137 6.01 -0.56 14.55
C LEU A 137 7.34 0.15 14.77
N GLN A 138 7.42 1.40 14.32
CA GLN A 138 8.58 2.27 14.50
C GLN A 138 8.21 3.53 15.28
N GLN A 139 9.13 4.02 16.09
CA GLN A 139 9.06 5.37 16.68
C GLN A 139 9.21 6.37 15.54
N MET A 140 8.29 7.32 15.43
CA MET A 140 8.41 8.36 14.39
C MET A 140 9.42 9.42 14.77
N GLU A 141 10.18 9.83 13.76
CA GLU A 141 11.15 10.94 13.80
C GLU A 141 10.90 11.89 12.61
N ALA A 142 11.64 12.98 12.54
CA ALA A 142 11.54 13.94 11.43
C ALA A 142 11.94 13.35 10.07
N GLY A 143 12.76 12.27 10.05
CA GLY A 143 13.19 11.57 8.84
C GLY A 143 12.09 10.66 8.29
N LEU A 144 12.16 10.39 6.98
CA LEU A 144 11.22 9.49 6.32
C LEU A 144 11.49 8.03 6.73
N ASP A 145 10.67 7.50 7.62
CA ASP A 145 10.73 6.12 8.12
C ASP A 145 12.11 5.71 8.66
N THR A 146 12.80 6.64 9.36
CA THR A 146 14.17 6.44 9.88
C THR A 146 14.21 6.02 11.34
N GLY A 147 13.12 6.16 12.05
CA GLY A 147 13.07 5.95 13.48
C GLY A 147 13.31 4.50 13.92
N PRO A 148 13.65 4.26 15.19
CA PRO A 148 13.95 2.93 15.70
C PRO A 148 12.72 2.02 15.69
N ILE A 149 12.98 0.71 15.56
CA ILE A 149 11.96 -0.33 15.46
C ILE A 149 11.66 -0.86 16.86
N LEU A 150 10.36 -0.97 17.16
CA LEU A 150 9.88 -1.50 18.45
C LEU A 150 9.36 -2.93 18.31
N LEU A 151 8.70 -3.26 17.21
CA LEU A 151 8.13 -4.58 17.00
C LEU A 151 8.12 -4.91 15.51
N SER A 152 8.34 -6.16 15.17
CA SER A 152 8.39 -6.64 13.77
C SER A 152 7.59 -7.92 13.62
N GLU A 153 6.87 -8.06 12.50
CA GLU A 153 6.22 -9.30 12.09
C GLU A 153 6.56 -9.57 10.62
N THR A 154 7.11 -10.75 10.34
CA THR A 154 7.56 -11.13 9.01
C THR A 154 6.46 -11.83 8.24
N VAL A 155 6.29 -11.48 6.97
CA VAL A 155 5.29 -12.06 6.07
C VAL A 155 5.96 -12.55 4.79
N ARG A 156 5.71 -13.82 4.42
CA ARG A 156 6.20 -14.38 3.16
C ARG A 156 5.37 -13.88 1.97
N ILE A 157 6.05 -13.49 0.91
CA ILE A 157 5.42 -13.13 -0.37
C ILE A 157 5.30 -14.40 -1.22
N SER A 158 4.07 -14.82 -1.49
CA SER A 158 3.81 -15.96 -2.37
C SER A 158 4.06 -15.60 -3.85
N PRO A 159 4.48 -16.55 -4.70
CA PRO A 159 4.57 -16.32 -6.15
C PRO A 159 3.27 -15.87 -6.82
N THR A 160 2.14 -16.07 -6.19
CA THR A 160 0.82 -15.64 -6.67
C THR A 160 0.29 -14.38 -5.99
N ASP A 161 1.02 -13.82 -5.02
CA ASP A 161 0.58 -12.59 -4.36
C ASP A 161 0.59 -11.40 -5.32
N THR A 162 -0.48 -10.64 -5.24
CA THR A 162 -0.60 -9.31 -5.83
C THR A 162 -0.43 -8.24 -4.75
N ALA A 163 -0.30 -6.98 -5.16
CA ALA A 163 -0.29 -5.88 -4.19
C ALA A 163 -1.53 -5.90 -3.27
N ALA A 164 -2.71 -6.28 -3.78
CA ALA A 164 -3.91 -6.39 -2.96
C ALA A 164 -3.84 -7.54 -1.96
N SER A 165 -3.49 -8.77 -2.38
CA SER A 165 -3.45 -9.90 -1.46
C SER A 165 -2.36 -9.75 -0.39
N LEU A 166 -1.21 -9.19 -0.77
CA LEU A 166 -0.14 -8.88 0.19
C LEU A 166 -0.54 -7.75 1.14
N HIS A 167 -1.23 -6.72 0.64
CA HIS A 167 -1.80 -5.66 1.47
C HIS A 167 -2.71 -6.24 2.56
N ASP A 168 -3.60 -7.15 2.22
CA ASP A 168 -4.54 -7.74 3.19
C ASP A 168 -3.81 -8.58 4.25
N LYS A 169 -2.80 -9.36 3.85
CA LYS A 169 -1.95 -10.10 4.79
C LYS A 169 -1.21 -9.18 5.78
N LEU A 170 -0.63 -8.09 5.26
CA LEU A 170 0.11 -7.12 6.07
C LEU A 170 -0.83 -6.28 6.95
N MET A 171 -2.03 -5.98 6.48
CA MET A 171 -3.08 -5.31 7.23
C MET A 171 -3.46 -6.11 8.49
N ASP A 172 -3.75 -7.39 8.33
CA ASP A 172 -4.12 -8.26 9.44
C ASP A 172 -2.94 -8.48 10.41
N ALA A 173 -1.74 -8.78 9.89
CA ALA A 173 -0.54 -8.94 10.70
C ALA A 173 -0.23 -7.67 11.51
N GLY A 174 -0.30 -6.51 10.87
CA GLY A 174 -0.02 -5.22 11.51
C GLY A 174 -1.06 -4.83 12.54
N ALA A 175 -2.34 -5.08 12.26
CA ALA A 175 -3.40 -4.79 13.21
C ALA A 175 -3.24 -5.58 14.52
N LEU A 176 -2.90 -6.86 14.43
CA LEU A 176 -2.68 -7.75 15.59
C LEU A 176 -1.40 -7.42 16.38
N MET A 177 -0.52 -6.57 15.88
CA MET A 177 0.65 -6.09 16.61
C MET A 177 0.26 -5.06 17.69
N TRP A 178 -0.76 -4.24 17.45
CA TRP A 178 -1.12 -3.13 18.34
C TRP A 178 -1.45 -3.57 19.79
N PRO A 179 -2.31 -4.57 20.06
CA PRO A 179 -2.58 -4.99 21.44
C PRO A 179 -1.31 -5.45 22.17
N ARG A 180 -0.41 -6.14 21.47
CA ARG A 180 0.87 -6.61 22.04
C ARG A 180 1.81 -5.44 22.35
N ALA A 181 1.90 -4.48 21.44
CA ALA A 181 2.73 -3.29 21.61
C ALA A 181 2.23 -2.40 22.75
N LEU A 182 0.92 -2.12 22.79
CA LEU A 182 0.30 -1.32 23.83
C LEU A 182 0.49 -1.95 25.23
N ALA A 183 0.26 -3.26 25.35
CA ALA A 183 0.51 -3.98 26.60
C ALA A 183 2.00 -3.98 27.01
N ALA A 184 2.93 -3.99 26.07
CA ALA A 184 4.35 -3.90 26.35
C ALA A 184 4.76 -2.47 26.75
N LEU A 185 4.19 -1.44 26.11
CA LEU A 185 4.37 -0.03 26.48
C LEU A 185 3.89 0.26 27.91
N GLU A 186 2.71 -0.25 28.29
CA GLU A 186 2.20 -0.10 29.67
C GLU A 186 3.16 -0.64 30.72
N ARG A 187 3.86 -1.73 30.40
CA ARG A 187 4.83 -2.37 31.29
C ARG A 187 6.23 -1.74 31.22
N GLY A 188 6.47 -0.82 30.27
CA GLY A 188 7.80 -0.27 30.01
C GLY A 188 8.79 -1.33 29.48
N SER A 189 8.29 -2.39 28.82
CA SER A 189 9.10 -3.51 28.33
C SER A 189 9.30 -3.52 26.80
N LEU A 190 8.88 -2.47 26.11
CA LEU A 190 9.09 -2.34 24.69
C LEU A 190 10.39 -1.56 24.41
N GLU A 191 11.37 -2.24 23.84
CA GLU A 191 12.66 -1.66 23.54
C GLU A 191 12.71 -1.16 22.10
N ALA A 192 13.27 0.03 21.91
CA ALA A 192 13.47 0.65 20.60
C ALA A 192 14.85 0.27 20.06
N VAL A 193 14.90 -0.42 18.92
CA VAL A 193 16.15 -0.85 18.27
C VAL A 193 16.42 0.05 17.07
N PRO A 194 17.55 0.78 17.03
CA PRO A 194 17.92 1.59 15.87
C PRO A 194 17.94 0.77 14.58
N GLN A 195 17.51 1.37 13.46
CA GLN A 195 17.64 0.74 12.16
C GLN A 195 19.11 0.61 11.75
N SER A 196 19.44 -0.43 10.98
CA SER A 196 20.75 -0.54 10.33
C SER A 196 20.91 0.52 9.24
N ASP A 197 22.14 0.97 9.02
CA ASP A 197 22.51 1.78 7.85
C ASP A 197 22.64 0.93 6.58
N ASP A 198 22.85 -0.39 6.74
CA ASP A 198 22.94 -1.33 5.63
C ASP A 198 21.55 -1.75 5.12
N GLY A 199 21.41 -1.86 3.80
CA GLY A 199 20.17 -2.32 3.16
C GLY A 199 19.08 -1.26 3.04
N VAL A 200 19.39 0.01 3.29
CA VAL A 200 18.44 1.12 3.10
C VAL A 200 17.99 1.20 1.64
N THR A 201 16.68 1.12 1.42
CA THR A 201 16.05 1.36 0.12
C THR A 201 14.79 2.21 0.28
N TYR A 202 14.38 2.85 -0.82
CA TYR A 202 13.24 3.76 -0.81
C TYR A 202 12.10 3.29 -1.70
N ALA A 203 10.89 3.35 -1.17
CA ALA A 203 9.65 2.99 -1.84
C ALA A 203 8.91 4.24 -2.32
N SER A 204 9.39 4.84 -3.40
CA SER A 204 8.73 6.00 -4.01
C SER A 204 7.31 5.63 -4.49
N LYS A 205 6.41 6.62 -4.44
CA LYS A 205 5.04 6.47 -4.94
C LYS A 205 5.04 6.02 -6.40
N ILE A 206 4.17 5.06 -6.73
CA ILE A 206 4.00 4.55 -8.10
C ILE A 206 3.40 5.65 -8.99
N SER A 207 4.05 5.92 -10.11
CA SER A 207 3.57 6.87 -11.12
C SER A 207 2.72 6.15 -12.19
N SER A 208 1.86 6.91 -12.87
CA SER A 208 1.06 6.38 -13.99
C SER A 208 1.95 5.97 -15.18
N ALA A 209 3.07 6.65 -15.40
CA ALA A 209 4.02 6.32 -16.46
C ALA A 209 4.71 4.98 -16.19
N GLU A 210 5.10 4.75 -14.93
CA GLU A 210 5.73 3.50 -14.51
C GLU A 210 4.80 2.28 -14.66
N ALA A 211 3.50 2.48 -14.62
CA ALA A 211 2.53 1.40 -14.78
C ALA A 211 2.39 0.89 -16.22
N ARG A 212 2.92 1.59 -17.24
CA ARG A 212 2.97 1.09 -18.60
C ARG A 212 3.97 -0.07 -18.70
N ILE A 213 3.55 -1.16 -19.35
CA ILE A 213 4.43 -2.31 -19.54
C ILE A 213 5.46 -1.98 -20.62
N ASP A 214 6.73 -2.13 -20.28
CA ASP A 214 7.85 -2.09 -21.22
C ASP A 214 8.24 -3.52 -21.59
N TRP A 215 7.74 -3.99 -22.72
CA TRP A 215 7.95 -5.35 -23.21
C TRP A 215 9.43 -5.69 -23.47
N THR A 216 10.33 -4.70 -23.56
CA THR A 216 11.77 -4.94 -23.74
C THR A 216 12.45 -5.49 -22.49
N ARG A 217 11.79 -5.44 -21.34
CA ARG A 217 12.27 -6.01 -20.09
C ARG A 217 12.09 -7.53 -20.06
N PRO A 218 12.85 -8.26 -19.21
CA PRO A 218 12.66 -9.71 -19.02
C PRO A 218 11.27 -10.04 -18.49
N ALA A 219 10.70 -11.18 -18.93
CA ALA A 219 9.40 -11.66 -18.47
C ALA A 219 9.36 -11.88 -16.95
N SER A 220 10.46 -12.31 -16.34
CA SER A 220 10.59 -12.49 -14.88
C SER A 220 10.41 -11.19 -14.10
N GLU A 221 10.86 -10.06 -14.63
CA GLU A 221 10.63 -8.75 -14.04
C GLU A 221 9.20 -8.27 -14.28
N LEU A 222 8.68 -8.49 -15.50
CA LEU A 222 7.34 -8.03 -15.87
C LEU A 222 6.24 -8.79 -15.13
N VAL A 223 6.41 -10.08 -14.81
CA VAL A 223 5.43 -10.81 -13.99
C VAL A 223 5.35 -10.21 -12.58
N SER A 224 6.48 -9.82 -12.00
CA SER A 224 6.54 -9.14 -10.70
C SER A 224 5.96 -7.72 -10.77
N HIS A 225 6.24 -7.00 -11.86
CA HIS A 225 5.67 -5.69 -12.15
C HIS A 225 4.12 -5.73 -12.22
N VAL A 226 3.57 -6.70 -12.96
CA VAL A 226 2.12 -6.91 -13.05
C VAL A 226 1.52 -7.19 -11.67
N ARG A 227 2.09 -8.12 -10.90
CA ARG A 227 1.60 -8.48 -9.57
C ARG A 227 1.69 -7.30 -8.58
N GLY A 228 2.81 -6.59 -8.58
CA GLY A 228 3.04 -5.43 -7.69
C GLY A 228 2.12 -4.25 -7.96
N LEU A 229 1.54 -4.16 -9.16
CA LEU A 229 0.60 -3.11 -9.52
C LEU A 229 -0.87 -3.55 -9.53
N SER A 230 -1.15 -4.84 -9.31
CA SER A 230 -2.51 -5.39 -9.38
C SER A 230 -3.26 -5.27 -8.05
N PRO A 231 -4.53 -4.83 -8.06
CA PRO A 231 -5.32 -4.37 -9.20
C PRO A 231 -5.16 -2.87 -9.49
N PHE A 232 -4.51 -2.12 -8.63
CA PHE A 232 -4.36 -0.67 -8.74
C PHE A 232 -2.91 -0.22 -8.49
N PRO A 233 -2.37 0.67 -9.37
CA PRO A 233 -3.00 1.29 -10.55
C PRO A 233 -3.28 0.32 -11.70
N GLY A 234 -2.68 -0.87 -11.71
CA GLY A 234 -2.70 -1.89 -12.74
C GLY A 234 -1.64 -1.63 -13.81
N ALA A 235 -0.75 -2.61 -14.04
CA ALA A 235 0.13 -2.58 -15.20
C ALA A 235 -0.70 -2.58 -16.48
N TRP A 236 -0.29 -1.84 -17.51
CA TRP A 236 -1.12 -1.68 -18.70
C TRP A 236 -0.29 -1.58 -19.99
N PHE A 237 -0.95 -1.91 -21.09
CA PHE A 237 -0.45 -1.74 -22.45
C PHE A 237 -1.52 -1.14 -23.36
N GLU A 238 -1.15 -0.74 -24.57
CA GLU A 238 -2.07 -0.28 -25.60
C GLU A 238 -2.32 -1.39 -26.63
N LEU A 239 -3.58 -1.80 -26.72
CA LEU A 239 -4.04 -2.73 -27.77
C LEU A 239 -4.44 -1.93 -29.01
N PRO A 240 -3.79 -2.12 -30.16
CA PRO A 240 -4.21 -1.49 -31.41
C PRO A 240 -5.58 -2.02 -31.84
N THR A 241 -6.48 -1.11 -32.21
CA THR A 241 -7.80 -1.43 -32.76
C THR A 241 -8.11 -0.53 -33.96
N GLU A 242 -9.08 -0.91 -34.79
CA GLU A 242 -9.53 -0.11 -35.94
C GLU A 242 -9.95 1.33 -35.55
N LYS A 243 -10.40 1.53 -34.31
CA LYS A 243 -10.83 2.82 -33.75
C LYS A 243 -9.73 3.58 -33.00
N GLY A 244 -8.49 3.10 -33.06
CA GLY A 244 -7.33 3.60 -32.33
C GLY A 244 -6.95 2.71 -31.14
N PRO A 245 -5.83 3.03 -30.47
CA PRO A 245 -5.32 2.23 -29.37
C PRO A 245 -6.26 2.30 -28.15
N VAL A 246 -6.41 1.17 -27.48
CA VAL A 246 -7.24 1.04 -26.27
C VAL A 246 -6.38 0.55 -25.12
N ARG A 247 -6.44 1.24 -23.99
CA ARG A 247 -5.74 0.81 -22.78
C ARG A 247 -6.35 -0.47 -22.21
N VAL A 248 -5.47 -1.44 -21.96
CA VAL A 248 -5.81 -2.71 -21.33
C VAL A 248 -4.90 -2.91 -20.13
N LYS A 249 -5.47 -3.06 -18.93
CA LYS A 249 -4.74 -3.43 -17.74
C LYS A 249 -4.53 -4.93 -17.70
N VAL A 250 -3.34 -5.33 -17.24
CA VAL A 250 -2.99 -6.71 -16.92
C VAL A 250 -3.04 -6.86 -15.40
N LEU A 251 -3.90 -7.74 -14.93
CA LEU A 251 -4.10 -7.97 -13.50
C LEU A 251 -3.40 -9.24 -13.01
N MET A 252 -3.13 -10.19 -13.92
CA MET A 252 -2.37 -11.39 -13.64
C MET A 252 -1.73 -11.90 -14.93
N ALA A 253 -0.50 -12.41 -14.80
CA ALA A 253 0.24 -13.04 -15.89
C ALA A 253 1.11 -14.17 -15.32
N GLY A 254 1.48 -15.11 -16.17
CA GLY A 254 2.43 -16.18 -15.90
C GLY A 254 3.63 -16.12 -16.87
N LEU A 255 4.72 -16.79 -16.51
CA LEU A 255 5.89 -16.92 -17.38
C LEU A 255 5.63 -17.92 -18.50
N ALA A 256 6.19 -17.65 -19.67
CA ALA A 256 6.19 -18.51 -20.85
C ALA A 256 7.51 -18.35 -21.64
N GLU A 257 7.72 -19.19 -22.61
CA GLU A 257 8.87 -19.09 -23.51
C GLU A 257 8.50 -18.31 -24.77
N ALA A 258 9.44 -17.48 -25.25
CA ALA A 258 9.19 -16.61 -26.40
C ALA A 258 9.75 -17.12 -27.73
N GLY A 259 10.71 -18.01 -27.72
CA GLY A 259 11.52 -18.25 -28.90
C GLY A 259 12.29 -16.98 -29.31
N ASN A 260 12.60 -16.86 -30.61
CA ASN A 260 13.36 -15.71 -31.15
C ASN A 260 12.41 -14.67 -31.80
N THR A 261 11.55 -14.05 -30.98
CA THR A 261 10.54 -13.08 -31.44
C THR A 261 10.75 -11.72 -30.79
N SER A 262 10.52 -10.64 -31.52
CA SER A 262 10.69 -9.27 -31.03
C SER A 262 9.76 -8.97 -29.84
N PRO A 263 10.24 -8.26 -28.81
CA PRO A 263 9.43 -7.87 -27.65
C PRO A 263 8.14 -7.14 -28.04
N GLY A 264 7.07 -7.38 -27.30
CA GLY A 264 5.73 -6.82 -27.55
C GLY A 264 4.91 -7.58 -28.59
N THR A 265 5.49 -8.58 -29.26
CA THR A 265 4.76 -9.37 -30.28
C THR A 265 3.90 -10.45 -29.62
N VAL A 266 2.66 -10.54 -30.02
CA VAL A 266 1.73 -11.61 -29.65
C VAL A 266 2.15 -12.91 -30.33
N LEU A 267 2.40 -13.97 -29.58
CA LEU A 267 2.83 -15.29 -30.08
C LEU A 267 1.62 -16.19 -30.36
N ASP A 268 0.85 -16.47 -29.32
CA ASP A 268 -0.39 -17.25 -29.38
C ASP A 268 -1.32 -16.83 -28.24
N GLY A 269 -2.62 -16.71 -28.56
CA GLY A 269 -3.61 -16.22 -27.61
C GLY A 269 -3.22 -14.84 -27.01
N LEU A 270 -2.94 -14.81 -25.73
CA LEU A 270 -2.39 -13.62 -25.04
C LEU A 270 -1.02 -13.91 -24.43
N THR A 271 -0.20 -14.65 -25.12
CA THR A 271 1.23 -14.83 -24.81
C THR A 271 2.04 -13.83 -25.60
N ILE A 272 2.79 -12.98 -24.91
CA ILE A 272 3.48 -11.82 -25.45
C ILE A 272 4.99 -12.02 -25.27
N ALA A 273 5.76 -11.89 -26.33
CA ALA A 273 7.23 -11.91 -26.28
C ALA A 273 7.77 -10.74 -25.45
N CYS A 274 8.76 -10.99 -24.62
CA CYS A 274 9.44 -10.01 -23.79
C CYS A 274 10.92 -9.90 -24.20
N GLY A 275 11.69 -9.03 -23.56
CA GLY A 275 13.13 -8.91 -23.81
C GLY A 275 13.90 -10.21 -23.55
N ASP A 276 13.43 -11.00 -22.60
CA ASP A 276 13.81 -12.38 -22.34
C ASP A 276 12.56 -13.14 -21.89
N GLY A 277 12.27 -14.30 -22.55
CA GLY A 277 11.07 -15.08 -22.29
C GLY A 277 9.78 -14.42 -22.82
N ALA A 278 8.64 -14.86 -22.31
CA ALA A 278 7.32 -14.31 -22.64
C ALA A 278 6.40 -14.28 -21.40
N LEU A 279 5.33 -13.48 -21.50
CA LEU A 279 4.25 -13.47 -20.52
C LEU A 279 2.95 -13.99 -21.15
N THR A 280 2.32 -14.95 -20.50
CA THR A 280 0.93 -15.32 -20.77
C THR A 280 0.02 -14.50 -19.85
N LEU A 281 -0.76 -13.59 -20.43
CA LEU A 281 -1.70 -12.76 -19.69
C LEU A 281 -2.96 -13.57 -19.37
N THR A 282 -3.30 -13.70 -18.09
CA THR A 282 -4.40 -14.58 -17.64
C THR A 282 -5.63 -13.82 -17.17
N ARG A 283 -5.46 -12.60 -16.66
CA ARG A 283 -6.55 -11.74 -16.19
C ARG A 283 -6.32 -10.30 -16.61
N LEU A 284 -7.31 -9.73 -17.29
CA LEU A 284 -7.22 -8.41 -17.90
C LEU A 284 -8.42 -7.53 -17.54
N GLN A 285 -8.28 -6.24 -17.77
CA GLN A 285 -9.35 -5.28 -17.66
C GLN A 285 -9.22 -4.21 -18.74
N ARG A 286 -10.17 -4.20 -19.68
CA ARG A 286 -10.28 -3.10 -20.64
C ARG A 286 -10.89 -1.87 -19.96
N GLU A 287 -10.49 -0.69 -20.41
CA GLU A 287 -11.05 0.57 -19.91
C GLU A 287 -12.58 0.58 -19.98
N GLY A 288 -13.22 1.00 -18.88
CA GLY A 288 -14.68 1.04 -18.75
C GLY A 288 -15.39 -0.32 -18.57
N LYS A 289 -14.62 -1.42 -18.47
CA LYS A 289 -15.15 -2.79 -18.28
C LYS A 289 -14.70 -3.39 -16.95
N GLY A 290 -15.35 -4.49 -16.55
CA GLY A 290 -14.89 -5.32 -15.43
C GLY A 290 -13.66 -6.15 -15.77
N ALA A 291 -12.98 -6.67 -14.73
CA ALA A 291 -11.91 -7.64 -14.90
C ALA A 291 -12.47 -8.96 -15.46
N MET A 292 -11.74 -9.59 -16.39
CA MET A 292 -12.12 -10.84 -17.05
C MET A 292 -10.90 -11.73 -17.29
N ASP A 293 -11.11 -13.01 -17.52
CA ASP A 293 -10.07 -13.93 -17.95
C ASP A 293 -9.69 -13.72 -19.43
N ALA A 294 -8.57 -14.30 -19.84
CA ALA A 294 -8.01 -14.16 -21.17
C ALA A 294 -8.97 -14.69 -22.27
N ALA A 295 -9.66 -15.80 -22.03
CA ALA A 295 -10.58 -16.38 -22.99
C ALA A 295 -11.77 -15.46 -23.25
N THR A 296 -12.38 -14.96 -22.19
CA THR A 296 -13.47 -13.96 -22.26
C THR A 296 -13.01 -12.67 -22.97
N PHE A 297 -11.78 -12.24 -22.70
CA PHE A 297 -11.22 -11.06 -23.35
C PHE A 297 -11.10 -11.27 -24.87
N LEU A 298 -10.58 -12.40 -25.32
CA LEU A 298 -10.39 -12.74 -26.73
C LEU A 298 -11.72 -12.88 -27.50
N ASN A 299 -12.81 -13.31 -26.84
CA ASN A 299 -14.13 -13.36 -27.49
C ASN A 299 -14.63 -11.97 -27.95
N GLY A 300 -14.17 -10.91 -27.31
CA GLY A 300 -14.59 -9.54 -27.63
C GLY A 300 -13.49 -8.67 -28.25
N ASN A 301 -12.28 -9.21 -28.46
CA ASN A 301 -11.15 -8.48 -29.00
C ASN A 301 -10.33 -9.39 -29.91
N ASN A 302 -10.20 -8.99 -31.17
CA ASN A 302 -9.35 -9.71 -32.12
C ASN A 302 -7.87 -9.35 -31.87
N VAL A 303 -7.08 -10.33 -31.43
CA VAL A 303 -5.63 -10.17 -31.15
C VAL A 303 -4.89 -11.32 -31.83
N PRO A 304 -4.71 -11.25 -33.15
CA PRO A 304 -4.04 -12.32 -33.88
C PRO A 304 -2.54 -12.40 -33.54
N PRO A 305 -1.92 -13.59 -33.68
CA PRO A 305 -0.46 -13.72 -33.62
C PRO A 305 0.22 -12.74 -34.57
N GLY A 306 1.36 -12.20 -34.13
CA GLY A 306 2.10 -11.16 -34.86
C GLY A 306 1.63 -9.73 -34.57
N THR A 307 0.53 -9.52 -33.82
CA THR A 307 0.15 -8.18 -33.33
C THR A 307 1.26 -7.64 -32.43
N VAL A 308 1.65 -6.38 -32.64
CA VAL A 308 2.64 -5.70 -31.78
C VAL A 308 1.90 -4.79 -30.82
N LEU A 309 2.12 -4.98 -29.52
CA LEU A 309 1.52 -4.20 -28.44
C LEU A 309 2.43 -3.03 -28.05
N GLY A 310 1.83 -1.87 -27.76
CA GLY A 310 2.53 -0.64 -27.41
C GLY A 310 2.50 -0.28 -25.91
#